data_03e952be33e6ad65b18dcef13beeb01f
#
_entry.id   03e952be33e6ad65b18dcef13beeb01f
#
_cell.length_a   1.000
_cell.length_b   1.000
_cell.length_c   1.000
_cell.angle_alpha   90.00
_cell.angle_beta   90.00
_cell.angle_gamma   90.00
#
_symmetry.space_group_name_H-M   'P 1'
#
loop_
_entity.id
_entity.type
_entity.pdbx_description
1 polymer ?
#
loop_
_entity_poly.entity_id
_entity_poly.type
_entity_poly.pdbx_seq_one_letter_code
_entity_poly.pdbx_strand_id
1 'polypeptide(L)'
;YVGYRYFDTFNVTPNYCFGYGKGYTDFETEVRDVEADAKNVTVTASVKNIGDTFAGKEVVQVYYSAPDGTIEKPYQELGGFGKSDLLSPGESQTITISFPTRSMASYDEKKAAWVLEAGTYYIRVGNSSRTTKVAAALNLKETVVTVQGKNLFPADDAPQELSKAGVTPYSYEGEAEEKAAAKQIDICSKCIKTETVVYSETPEAFPAYEGEKLTAADVKSGKATLKDLVSQLTVEEMAAVCNGTADGLGQEGFIGSSSDMAPGAAGDTTSILLEDRGIYNTILADGPAGLRLIPHFVVDADGKITGLF
;
A
#
# COMPACT_ATOMS: atom_id res chain seq x y z
N TYR A 1 14.92 3.29 -2.16
CA TYR A 1 14.48 4.57 -2.75
C TYR A 1 13.75 4.33 -4.07
N VAL A 2 12.44 4.64 -4.15
CA VAL A 2 11.60 4.42 -5.34
C VAL A 2 10.73 5.66 -5.59
N GLY A 3 10.52 6.02 -6.87
CA GLY A 3 9.67 7.14 -7.28
C GLY A 3 10.17 8.47 -6.73
N TYR A 4 9.25 9.33 -6.23
CA TYR A 4 9.60 10.66 -5.71
C TYR A 4 10.61 10.60 -4.56
N ARG A 5 10.63 9.51 -3.75
CA ARG A 5 11.63 9.31 -2.69
C ARG A 5 13.04 9.24 -3.24
N TYR A 6 13.23 8.61 -4.41
CA TYR A 6 14.51 8.64 -5.12
C TYR A 6 14.82 10.03 -5.66
N PHE A 7 13.92 10.59 -6.46
CA PHE A 7 14.15 11.89 -7.13
C PHE A 7 14.43 13.02 -6.15
N ASP A 8 13.73 13.06 -5.02
CA ASP A 8 13.90 14.11 -4.02
C ASP A 8 15.16 13.89 -3.16
N THR A 9 15.46 12.62 -2.79
CA THR A 9 16.64 12.31 -1.97
C THR A 9 17.95 12.48 -2.73
N PHE A 10 17.97 12.11 -4.01
CA PHE A 10 19.17 12.20 -4.85
C PHE A 10 19.24 13.49 -5.70
N ASN A 11 18.33 14.43 -5.45
CA ASN A 11 18.23 15.71 -6.13
C ASN A 11 18.19 15.59 -7.67
N VAL A 12 17.48 14.58 -8.15
CA VAL A 12 17.24 14.36 -9.59
C VAL A 12 15.96 15.09 -9.98
N THR A 13 16.03 15.95 -10.98
CA THR A 13 14.85 16.69 -11.45
C THR A 13 13.95 15.80 -12.29
N PRO A 14 12.71 15.48 -11.85
CA PRO A 14 11.77 14.74 -12.69
C PRO A 14 11.14 15.65 -13.73
N ASN A 15 10.71 15.12 -14.88
CA ASN A 15 9.90 15.87 -15.82
C ASN A 15 8.58 16.34 -15.22
N TYR A 16 7.95 15.45 -14.43
CA TYR A 16 6.76 15.73 -13.64
C TYR A 16 6.92 15.09 -12.27
N CYS A 17 6.76 15.88 -11.21
CA CYS A 17 6.87 15.37 -9.84
C CYS A 17 5.64 14.56 -9.45
N PHE A 18 5.77 13.74 -8.40
CA PHE A 18 4.63 13.01 -7.85
C PHE A 18 3.55 13.99 -7.37
N GLY A 19 2.33 13.77 -7.79
CA GLY A 19 1.19 14.67 -7.53
C GLY A 19 1.06 15.82 -8.52
N TYR A 20 1.97 15.95 -9.51
CA TYR A 20 1.81 16.96 -10.55
C TYR A 20 0.51 16.75 -11.32
N GLY A 21 -0.20 17.83 -11.55
CA GLY A 21 -1.42 17.86 -12.36
C GLY A 21 -1.64 19.23 -12.96
N LYS A 22 -2.40 19.27 -14.07
CA LYS A 22 -2.92 20.50 -14.65
C LYS A 22 -4.42 20.55 -14.46
N GLY A 23 -4.92 21.67 -13.96
CA GLY A 23 -6.33 21.97 -13.84
C GLY A 23 -6.75 23.10 -14.76
N TYR A 24 -8.03 23.36 -14.81
CA TYR A 24 -8.61 24.53 -15.49
C TYR A 24 -8.81 25.73 -14.55
N THR A 25 -8.40 25.57 -13.30
CA THR A 25 -8.45 26.60 -12.24
C THR A 25 -7.29 26.41 -11.30
N ASP A 26 -6.95 27.44 -10.54
CA ASP A 26 -5.87 27.44 -9.55
C ASP A 26 -6.42 27.46 -8.14
N PHE A 27 -5.64 26.89 -7.21
CA PHE A 27 -6.01 26.78 -5.82
C PHE A 27 -4.92 27.36 -4.90
N GLU A 28 -5.39 27.96 -3.81
CA GLU A 28 -4.55 28.34 -2.67
C GLU A 28 -4.81 27.37 -1.53
N THR A 29 -3.72 26.82 -0.95
CA THR A 29 -3.79 25.96 0.23
C THR A 29 -3.09 26.64 1.40
N GLU A 30 -3.79 26.80 2.50
CA GLU A 30 -3.28 27.37 3.74
C GLU A 30 -3.41 26.38 4.88
N VAL A 31 -2.30 26.08 5.56
CA VAL A 31 -2.31 25.22 6.75
C VAL A 31 -2.91 26.03 7.91
N ARG A 32 -3.98 25.53 8.49
CA ARG A 32 -4.65 26.16 9.63
C ARG A 32 -4.11 25.67 10.95
N ASP A 33 -3.86 24.37 11.05
CA ASP A 33 -3.29 23.76 12.26
C ASP A 33 -2.60 22.43 11.96
N VAL A 34 -1.66 22.08 12.83
CA VAL A 34 -1.04 20.76 12.93
C VAL A 34 -1.08 20.33 14.38
N GLU A 35 -1.69 19.19 14.63
CA GLU A 35 -1.70 18.52 15.93
C GLU A 35 -1.01 17.17 15.80
N ALA A 36 -0.28 16.75 16.83
CA ALA A 36 0.33 15.45 16.85
C ALA A 36 0.48 14.93 18.29
N ASP A 37 0.26 13.63 18.42
CA ASP A 37 0.48 12.91 19.67
C ASP A 37 1.16 11.55 19.39
N ALA A 38 1.19 10.68 20.40
CA ALA A 38 1.75 9.34 20.26
C ALA A 38 0.95 8.41 19.32
N LYS A 39 -0.26 8.79 18.92
CA LYS A 39 -1.16 7.96 18.09
C LYS A 39 -1.28 8.48 16.68
N ASN A 40 -1.54 9.78 16.51
CA ASN A 40 -1.85 10.38 15.23
C ASN A 40 -1.14 11.72 15.02
N VAL A 41 -0.89 12.01 13.76
CA VAL A 41 -0.60 13.34 13.25
C VAL A 41 -1.82 13.80 12.47
N THR A 42 -2.31 15.00 12.76
CA THR A 42 -3.50 15.56 12.12
C THR A 42 -3.18 16.96 11.59
N VAL A 43 -3.44 17.17 10.31
CA VAL A 43 -3.27 18.45 9.63
C VAL A 43 -4.61 18.96 9.18
N THR A 44 -4.93 20.20 9.53
CA THR A 44 -6.10 20.91 9.05
C THR A 44 -5.66 22.01 8.08
N ALA A 45 -6.13 21.97 6.87
CA ALA A 45 -5.83 22.94 5.82
C ALA A 45 -7.09 23.51 5.19
N SER A 46 -7.03 24.78 4.80
CA SER A 46 -8.05 25.45 4.00
C SER A 46 -7.61 25.44 2.54
N VAL A 47 -8.49 25.00 1.66
CA VAL A 47 -8.29 25.02 0.20
C VAL A 47 -9.29 26.02 -0.37
N LYS A 48 -8.82 26.95 -1.21
CA LYS A 48 -9.65 27.95 -1.89
C LYS A 48 -9.41 27.89 -3.38
N ASN A 49 -10.48 27.84 -4.17
CA ASN A 49 -10.40 28.06 -5.60
C ASN A 49 -10.18 29.56 -5.85
N ILE A 50 -8.98 29.93 -6.36
CA ILE A 50 -8.59 31.32 -6.64
C ILE A 50 -8.77 31.70 -8.12
N GLY A 51 -9.23 30.78 -8.95
CA GLY A 51 -9.59 31.08 -10.32
C GLY A 51 -10.91 31.86 -10.41
N ASP A 52 -11.22 32.32 -11.60
CA ASP A 52 -12.38 33.20 -11.87
C ASP A 52 -13.47 32.55 -12.73
N THR A 53 -13.17 31.39 -13.37
CA THR A 53 -14.03 30.85 -14.42
C THR A 53 -14.53 29.44 -14.11
N PHE A 54 -13.66 28.52 -13.69
CA PHE A 54 -13.98 27.11 -13.59
C PHE A 54 -14.05 26.61 -12.16
N ALA A 55 -15.04 25.76 -11.89
CA ALA A 55 -15.02 24.94 -10.68
C ALA A 55 -14.00 23.80 -10.81
N GLY A 56 -13.40 23.41 -9.69
CA GLY A 56 -12.39 22.34 -9.68
C GLY A 56 -12.25 21.69 -8.31
N LYS A 57 -11.40 20.67 -8.25
CA LYS A 57 -11.03 19.97 -7.02
C LYS A 57 -9.51 20.01 -6.85
N GLU A 58 -9.05 20.20 -5.62
CA GLU A 58 -7.63 20.18 -5.28
C GLU A 58 -7.32 19.02 -4.33
N VAL A 59 -6.09 18.50 -4.43
CA VAL A 59 -5.57 17.47 -3.54
C VAL A 59 -4.54 18.10 -2.60
N VAL A 60 -4.79 18.00 -1.30
CA VAL A 60 -3.80 18.36 -0.27
C VAL A 60 -3.05 17.10 0.13
N GLN A 61 -1.73 17.14 0.07
CA GLN A 61 -0.83 16.06 0.44
C GLN A 61 -0.03 16.47 1.67
N VAL A 62 0.05 15.57 2.65
CA VAL A 62 0.86 15.74 3.85
C VAL A 62 2.02 14.77 3.80
N TYR A 63 3.23 15.31 3.86
CA TYR A 63 4.47 14.55 3.89
C TYR A 63 5.16 14.72 5.24
N TYR A 64 6.08 13.82 5.54
CA TYR A 64 7.01 13.97 6.64
C TYR A 64 8.44 13.75 6.18
N SER A 65 9.38 14.51 6.76
CA SER A 65 10.82 14.28 6.66
C SER A 65 11.31 13.77 8.01
N ALA A 66 11.72 12.50 8.06
CA ALA A 66 12.24 11.90 9.27
C ALA A 66 13.69 12.37 9.54
N PRO A 67 14.15 12.38 10.80
CA PRO A 67 15.51 12.76 11.15
C PRO A 67 16.53 11.77 10.59
N ASP A 68 17.70 12.26 10.21
CA ASP A 68 18.83 11.39 9.92
C ASP A 68 19.30 10.71 11.20
N GLY A 69 19.45 9.38 11.13
CA GLY A 69 19.80 8.54 12.26
C GLY A 69 20.67 7.36 11.83
N THR A 70 20.51 6.21 12.47
CA THR A 70 21.22 4.99 12.08
C THR A 70 20.65 4.33 10.84
N ILE A 71 19.38 4.62 10.53
CA ILE A 71 18.68 4.13 9.36
C ILE A 71 18.63 5.27 8.35
N GLU A 72 19.05 5.01 7.11
CA GLU A 72 18.88 5.98 6.02
C GLU A 72 17.40 6.16 5.68
N LYS A 73 17.02 7.41 5.45
CA LYS A 73 15.63 7.78 5.13
C LYS A 73 15.58 8.71 3.93
N PRO A 74 14.49 8.67 3.14
CA PRO A 74 14.32 9.60 2.05
C PRO A 74 14.11 11.04 2.54
N TYR A 75 14.27 12.00 1.64
CA TYR A 75 14.03 13.41 1.91
C TYR A 75 12.67 13.69 2.51
N GLN A 76 11.64 13.03 1.97
CA GLN A 76 10.27 13.07 2.48
C GLN A 76 9.48 11.82 2.08
N GLU A 77 8.43 11.53 2.85
CA GLU A 77 7.49 10.45 2.57
C GLU A 77 6.04 10.92 2.78
N LEU A 78 5.13 10.43 1.93
CA LEU A 78 3.71 10.76 2.03
C LEU A 78 3.09 10.08 3.26
N GLY A 79 2.60 10.89 4.21
CA GLY A 79 1.87 10.42 5.38
C GLY A 79 0.37 10.27 5.12
N GLY A 80 -0.21 11.19 4.37
CA GLY A 80 -1.63 11.17 4.05
C GLY A 80 -2.02 12.21 3.00
N PHE A 81 -3.24 12.14 2.51
CA PHE A 81 -3.79 13.10 1.57
C PHE A 81 -5.29 13.24 1.72
N GLY A 82 -5.84 14.34 1.23
CA GLY A 82 -7.26 14.60 1.13
C GLY A 82 -7.59 15.36 -0.15
N LYS A 83 -8.77 15.13 -0.71
CA LYS A 83 -9.24 15.81 -1.91
C LYS A 83 -10.46 16.66 -1.57
N SER A 84 -10.50 17.90 -2.06
CA SER A 84 -11.65 18.79 -1.89
C SER A 84 -12.87 18.28 -2.64
N ASP A 85 -14.03 18.75 -2.24
CA ASP A 85 -15.21 18.75 -3.10
C ASP A 85 -15.00 19.65 -4.31
N LEU A 86 -15.98 19.69 -5.20
CA LEU A 86 -15.96 20.61 -6.33
C LEU A 86 -16.20 22.04 -5.82
N LEU A 87 -15.17 22.88 -5.88
CA LEU A 87 -15.22 24.27 -5.43
C LEU A 87 -15.40 25.20 -6.60
N SER A 88 -16.44 26.04 -6.54
CA SER A 88 -16.67 27.14 -7.46
C SER A 88 -15.60 28.23 -7.29
N PRO A 89 -15.41 29.14 -8.28
CA PRO A 89 -14.54 30.29 -8.13
C PRO A 89 -14.82 31.07 -6.82
N GLY A 90 -13.76 31.31 -6.04
CA GLY A 90 -13.81 32.00 -4.74
C GLY A 90 -14.26 31.12 -3.57
N GLU A 91 -14.78 29.92 -3.81
CA GLU A 91 -15.22 29.01 -2.75
C GLU A 91 -14.05 28.36 -2.03
N SER A 92 -14.23 28.07 -0.74
CA SER A 92 -13.22 27.47 0.13
C SER A 92 -13.79 26.28 0.91
N GLN A 93 -12.92 25.31 1.18
CA GLN A 93 -13.23 24.15 2.03
C GLN A 93 -12.10 23.89 3.02
N THR A 94 -12.46 23.47 4.23
CA THR A 94 -11.48 22.96 5.20
C THR A 94 -11.37 21.44 5.05
N ILE A 95 -10.13 20.93 4.93
CA ILE A 95 -9.81 19.52 4.82
C ILE A 95 -8.98 19.13 6.04
N THR A 96 -9.34 18.03 6.69
CA THR A 96 -8.57 17.45 7.79
C THR A 96 -8.00 16.12 7.33
N ILE A 97 -6.67 15.96 7.45
CA ILE A 97 -5.92 14.77 7.06
C ILE A 97 -5.25 14.23 8.30
N SER A 98 -5.50 12.97 8.63
CA SER A 98 -4.89 12.31 9.78
C SER A 98 -4.24 10.99 9.37
N PHE A 99 -3.07 10.71 9.97
CA PHE A 99 -2.37 9.43 9.77
C PHE A 99 -1.69 9.00 11.07
N PRO A 100 -1.48 7.68 11.28
CA PRO A 100 -0.86 7.18 12.51
C PRO A 100 0.58 7.67 12.66
N THR A 101 0.97 8.15 13.84
CA THR A 101 2.35 8.56 14.15
C THR A 101 3.35 7.42 13.89
N ARG A 102 2.95 6.17 14.16
CA ARG A 102 3.76 4.99 13.88
C ARG A 102 4.05 4.75 12.40
N SER A 103 3.27 5.33 11.48
CA SER A 103 3.53 5.23 10.03
C SER A 103 4.82 5.91 9.60
N MET A 104 5.37 6.80 10.42
CA MET A 104 6.66 7.45 10.20
C MET A 104 7.85 6.59 10.62
N ALA A 105 7.63 5.36 11.13
CA ALA A 105 8.68 4.44 11.52
C ALA A 105 9.40 3.86 10.29
N SER A 106 10.70 3.64 10.42
CA SER A 106 11.55 2.97 9.45
C SER A 106 11.91 1.57 9.95
N TYR A 107 12.10 0.62 9.04
CA TYR A 107 12.46 -0.74 9.40
C TYR A 107 13.97 -0.85 9.67
N ASP A 108 14.32 -1.33 10.85
CA ASP A 108 15.69 -1.67 11.25
C ASP A 108 15.89 -3.18 11.06
N GLU A 109 16.58 -3.55 10.00
CA GLU A 109 16.81 -4.96 9.63
C GLU A 109 17.61 -5.72 10.71
N LYS A 110 18.56 -5.04 11.37
CA LYS A 110 19.40 -5.65 12.42
C LYS A 110 18.59 -5.98 13.65
N LYS A 111 17.58 -5.18 13.95
CA LYS A 111 16.66 -5.39 15.08
C LYS A 111 15.41 -6.17 14.69
N ALA A 112 15.17 -6.38 13.41
CA ALA A 112 13.92 -6.88 12.87
C ALA A 112 12.70 -6.11 13.43
N ALA A 113 12.77 -4.77 13.40
CA ALA A 113 11.82 -3.91 14.08
C ALA A 113 11.51 -2.64 13.30
N TRP A 114 10.29 -2.14 13.39
CA TRP A 114 9.94 -0.79 12.97
C TRP A 114 10.26 0.20 14.07
N VAL A 115 11.00 1.24 13.74
CA VAL A 115 11.60 2.16 14.70
C VAL A 115 11.31 3.61 14.32
N LEU A 116 10.82 4.38 15.28
CA LEU A 116 10.86 5.84 15.24
C LEU A 116 12.14 6.29 15.92
N GLU A 117 13.10 6.81 15.16
CA GLU A 117 14.36 7.31 15.73
C GLU A 117 14.16 8.67 16.40
N ALA A 118 14.89 8.90 17.49
CA ALA A 118 14.90 10.19 18.17
C ALA A 118 15.34 11.31 17.21
N GLY A 119 14.71 12.45 17.30
CA GLY A 119 14.99 13.62 16.48
C GLY A 119 13.75 14.39 16.09
N THR A 120 13.89 15.27 15.11
CA THR A 120 12.83 16.13 14.62
C THR A 120 12.27 15.62 13.30
N TYR A 121 10.97 15.38 13.26
CA TYR A 121 10.21 15.04 12.07
C TYR A 121 9.51 16.30 11.54
N TYR A 122 9.82 16.75 10.33
CA TYR A 122 9.16 17.90 9.75
C TYR A 122 7.92 17.48 8.98
N ILE A 123 6.78 18.03 9.35
CA ILE A 123 5.52 17.86 8.61
C ILE A 123 5.47 18.91 7.51
N ARG A 124 5.20 18.45 6.29
CA ARG A 124 5.14 19.26 5.08
C ARG A 124 3.78 19.13 4.42
N VAL A 125 3.28 20.21 3.87
CA VAL A 125 1.97 20.25 3.21
C VAL A 125 2.10 20.91 1.85
N GLY A 126 1.47 20.32 0.85
CA GLY A 126 1.44 20.82 -0.51
C GLY A 126 0.45 20.05 -1.38
N ASN A 127 0.45 20.28 -2.67
CA ASN A 127 -0.36 19.52 -3.64
C ASN A 127 0.47 18.58 -4.51
N SER A 128 1.78 18.59 -4.35
CA SER A 128 2.72 17.67 -5.01
C SER A 128 4.00 17.55 -4.18
N SER A 129 4.85 16.58 -4.50
CA SER A 129 6.13 16.37 -3.80
C SER A 129 7.12 17.54 -3.92
N ARG A 130 6.93 18.45 -4.88
CA ARG A 130 7.83 19.60 -5.12
C ARG A 130 7.22 20.94 -4.74
N THR A 131 6.00 20.97 -4.23
CA THR A 131 5.32 22.19 -3.78
C THR A 131 5.08 22.21 -2.27
N THR A 132 5.65 21.25 -1.54
CA THR A 132 5.50 21.17 -0.09
C THR A 132 6.18 22.31 0.64
N LYS A 133 5.54 22.80 1.71
CA LYS A 133 6.06 23.75 2.69
C LYS A 133 6.10 23.12 4.07
N VAL A 134 7.07 23.50 4.90
CA VAL A 134 7.18 23.00 6.28
C VAL A 134 6.11 23.66 7.14
N ALA A 135 5.25 22.86 7.74
CA ALA A 135 4.14 23.31 8.58
C ALA A 135 4.42 23.15 10.08
N ALA A 136 5.09 22.06 10.49
CA ALA A 136 5.41 21.80 11.88
C ALA A 136 6.67 20.94 12.03
N ALA A 137 7.23 20.97 13.24
CA ALA A 137 8.36 20.17 13.69
C ALA A 137 7.93 19.29 14.87
N LEU A 138 7.91 17.99 14.70
CA LEU A 138 7.56 17.02 15.73
C LEU A 138 8.84 16.50 16.39
N ASN A 139 8.98 16.71 17.69
CA ASN A 139 10.19 16.35 18.42
C ASN A 139 9.99 15.05 19.21
N LEU A 140 10.73 14.02 18.86
CA LEU A 140 10.79 12.75 19.56
C LEU A 140 12.10 12.64 20.33
N LYS A 141 12.06 12.61 21.66
CA LYS A 141 13.28 12.68 22.52
C LYS A 141 14.05 11.36 22.59
N GLU A 142 13.34 10.23 22.47
CA GLU A 142 13.93 8.90 22.60
C GLU A 142 13.49 8.02 21.43
N THR A 143 14.40 7.21 20.91
CA THR A 143 14.08 6.22 19.88
C THR A 143 13.12 5.16 20.43
N VAL A 144 12.07 4.84 19.67
CA VAL A 144 11.01 3.92 20.07
C VAL A 144 10.84 2.83 19.04
N VAL A 145 10.81 1.57 19.47
CA VAL A 145 10.36 0.45 18.65
C VAL A 145 8.83 0.46 18.65
N THR A 146 8.23 0.59 17.47
CA THR A 146 6.77 0.59 17.31
C THR A 146 6.21 -0.80 17.07
N VAL A 147 6.97 -1.63 16.30
CA VAL A 147 6.63 -3.03 16.06
C VAL A 147 7.91 -3.86 16.16
N GLN A 148 7.91 -4.89 17.01
CA GLN A 148 8.97 -5.87 17.11
C GLN A 148 8.58 -7.13 16.36
N GLY A 149 9.36 -7.49 15.35
CA GLY A 149 9.24 -8.72 14.60
C GLY A 149 10.40 -9.69 14.86
N LYS A 150 10.52 -10.68 13.98
CA LYS A 150 11.68 -11.58 13.84
C LYS A 150 12.10 -11.58 12.38
N ASN A 151 13.39 -11.71 12.13
CA ASN A 151 13.86 -11.97 10.78
C ASN A 151 13.67 -13.46 10.48
N LEU A 152 12.65 -13.77 9.67
CA LEU A 152 12.29 -15.15 9.30
C LEU A 152 13.11 -15.67 8.12
N PHE A 153 13.74 -14.77 7.37
CA PHE A 153 14.50 -15.09 6.16
C PHE A 153 15.80 -14.27 6.12
N PRO A 154 16.75 -14.54 7.03
CA PRO A 154 18.04 -13.87 6.97
C PRO A 154 18.77 -14.23 5.67
N ALA A 155 19.26 -13.23 4.95
CA ALA A 155 20.12 -13.46 3.79
C ALA A 155 21.57 -13.64 4.27
N ASP A 156 22.24 -14.65 3.75
CA ASP A 156 23.68 -14.87 4.02
C ASP A 156 24.52 -13.78 3.33
N ASP A 157 24.09 -13.37 2.12
CA ASP A 157 24.70 -12.29 1.35
C ASP A 157 23.68 -11.17 1.14
N ALA A 158 23.85 -10.05 1.88
CA ALA A 158 23.04 -8.88 1.68
C ALA A 158 23.36 -8.21 0.32
N PRO A 159 22.37 -7.86 -0.50
CA PRO A 159 22.60 -7.12 -1.73
C PRO A 159 23.18 -5.73 -1.42
N GLN A 160 24.00 -5.20 -2.34
CA GLN A 160 24.45 -3.83 -2.21
C GLN A 160 23.28 -2.87 -2.40
N GLU A 161 22.97 -2.10 -1.38
CA GLU A 161 21.89 -1.13 -1.40
C GLU A 161 22.35 0.23 -1.90
N LEU A 162 21.42 0.99 -2.51
CA LEU A 162 21.64 2.38 -2.88
C LEU A 162 21.66 3.22 -1.60
N SER A 163 22.78 3.93 -1.36
CA SER A 163 22.96 4.81 -0.21
C SER A 163 22.90 6.28 -0.63
N LYS A 164 22.34 7.13 0.24
CA LYS A 164 22.37 8.58 0.09
C LYS A 164 23.63 9.23 0.67
N ALA A 165 24.59 8.45 1.17
CA ALA A 165 25.82 8.97 1.74
C ALA A 165 26.57 9.87 0.75
N GLY A 166 26.86 11.10 1.17
CA GLY A 166 27.52 12.11 0.33
C GLY A 166 26.62 12.80 -0.70
N VAL A 167 25.32 12.52 -0.68
CA VAL A 167 24.34 13.17 -1.56
C VAL A 167 23.71 14.37 -0.87
N THR A 168 23.59 15.49 -1.59
CA THR A 168 22.79 16.64 -1.15
C THR A 168 21.36 16.48 -1.68
N PRO A 169 20.37 16.32 -0.82
CA PRO A 169 18.98 16.12 -1.26
C PRO A 169 18.42 17.40 -1.89
N TYR A 170 17.26 17.26 -2.52
CA TYR A 170 16.48 18.40 -2.98
C TYR A 170 16.21 19.38 -1.82
N SER A 171 16.24 20.64 -2.12
CA SER A 171 15.84 21.75 -1.26
C SER A 171 15.24 22.88 -2.11
N TYR A 172 14.51 23.78 -1.49
CA TYR A 172 13.94 24.96 -2.12
C TYR A 172 14.29 26.21 -1.31
N GLU A 173 14.21 27.36 -1.95
CA GLU A 173 14.46 28.66 -1.30
C GLU A 173 13.46 28.89 -0.18
N GLY A 174 13.95 29.24 1.02
CA GLY A 174 13.16 29.45 2.23
C GLY A 174 12.91 28.21 3.08
N GLU A 175 13.36 27.02 2.67
CA GLU A 175 13.15 25.80 3.45
C GLU A 175 13.80 25.85 4.83
N ALA A 176 14.99 26.43 4.94
CA ALA A 176 15.71 26.55 6.20
C ALA A 176 14.99 27.49 7.17
N GLU A 177 14.48 28.58 6.67
CA GLU A 177 13.67 29.56 7.42
C GLU A 177 12.35 28.96 7.88
N GLU A 178 11.67 28.20 7.02
CA GLU A 178 10.45 27.49 7.37
C GLU A 178 10.70 26.46 8.47
N LYS A 179 11.80 25.69 8.39
CA LYS A 179 12.20 24.73 9.44
C LYS A 179 12.47 25.43 10.78
N ALA A 180 13.15 26.59 10.74
CA ALA A 180 13.45 27.35 11.94
C ALA A 180 12.20 27.98 12.59
N ALA A 181 11.23 28.38 11.77
CA ALA A 181 9.98 29.00 12.22
C ALA A 181 8.85 27.99 12.52
N ALA A 182 9.04 26.71 12.23
CA ALA A 182 8.01 25.69 12.33
C ALA A 182 7.45 25.55 13.75
N LYS A 183 6.13 25.34 13.86
CA LYS A 183 5.45 25.03 15.13
C LYS A 183 6.08 23.79 15.76
N GLN A 184 6.61 23.94 16.99
CA GLN A 184 7.23 22.85 17.73
C GLN A 184 6.17 22.03 18.50
N ILE A 185 6.19 20.71 18.32
CA ILE A 185 5.26 19.78 18.97
C ILE A 185 6.08 18.62 19.55
N ASP A 186 6.05 18.45 20.86
CA ASP A 186 6.73 17.34 21.53
C ASP A 186 5.87 16.07 21.50
N ILE A 187 6.43 14.97 20.99
CA ILE A 187 5.79 13.66 21.00
C ILE A 187 6.26 12.87 22.22
N CYS A 188 5.31 12.38 23.00
CA CYS A 188 5.59 11.55 24.18
C CYS A 188 6.12 10.16 23.76
N SER A 189 7.45 9.97 23.76
CA SER A 189 8.08 8.69 23.40
C SER A 189 7.54 7.51 24.23
N LYS A 190 7.34 7.71 25.52
CA LYS A 190 6.85 6.66 26.45
C LYS A 190 5.36 6.33 26.27
N CYS A 191 4.62 7.18 25.54
CA CYS A 191 3.21 6.96 25.24
C CYS A 191 3.00 6.10 23.99
N ILE A 192 4.04 5.92 23.18
CA ILE A 192 4.02 5.06 21.98
C ILE A 192 4.19 3.61 22.45
N LYS A 193 3.21 2.77 22.15
CA LYS A 193 3.25 1.36 22.52
C LYS A 193 3.98 0.54 21.47
N THR A 194 4.84 -0.37 21.91
CA THR A 194 5.43 -1.40 21.07
C THR A 194 4.44 -2.53 20.89
N GLU A 195 4.18 -2.90 19.64
CA GLU A 195 3.46 -4.10 19.25
C GLU A 195 4.50 -5.20 19.00
N THR A 196 4.32 -6.38 19.57
CA THR A 196 5.18 -7.53 19.28
C THR A 196 4.41 -8.50 18.40
N VAL A 197 4.97 -8.80 17.22
CA VAL A 197 4.37 -9.79 16.33
C VAL A 197 4.56 -11.18 16.93
N VAL A 198 3.45 -11.86 17.18
CA VAL A 198 3.44 -13.25 17.64
C VAL A 198 3.37 -14.16 16.42
N TYR A 199 4.42 -14.93 16.20
CA TYR A 199 4.46 -15.96 15.17
C TYR A 199 4.01 -17.28 15.79
N SER A 200 2.95 -17.88 15.24
CA SER A 200 2.57 -19.23 15.64
C SER A 200 3.56 -20.22 15.03
N GLU A 201 4.21 -21.01 15.88
CA GLU A 201 5.08 -22.11 15.44
C GLU A 201 4.27 -23.31 14.95
N THR A 202 3.02 -23.41 15.36
CA THR A 202 2.11 -24.47 14.96
C THR A 202 0.84 -23.82 14.39
N PRO A 203 0.54 -24.02 13.11
CA PRO A 203 -0.73 -23.59 12.56
C PRO A 203 -1.89 -24.14 13.40
N GLU A 204 -2.93 -23.35 13.63
CA GLU A 204 -4.15 -23.85 14.27
C GLU A 204 -4.68 -24.99 13.40
N ALA A 205 -4.60 -26.23 13.90
CA ALA A 205 -5.17 -27.37 13.22
C ALA A 205 -6.70 -27.24 13.26
N PHE A 206 -7.34 -27.26 12.10
CA PHE A 206 -8.78 -27.42 12.06
C PHE A 206 -9.12 -28.85 12.54
N PRO A 207 -10.05 -29.02 13.51
CA PRO A 207 -10.49 -30.36 13.86
C PRO A 207 -11.06 -31.03 12.62
N ALA A 208 -10.65 -32.27 12.36
CA ALA A 208 -11.19 -33.04 11.26
C ALA A 208 -12.72 -33.14 11.40
N TYR A 209 -13.43 -32.87 10.34
CA TYR A 209 -14.87 -33.07 10.28
C TYR A 209 -15.16 -34.54 9.93
N GLU A 210 -15.69 -35.26 10.88
CA GLU A 210 -16.04 -36.69 10.73
C GLU A 210 -17.51 -36.84 10.30
N GLY A 211 -17.84 -36.46 9.09
CA GLY A 211 -19.20 -36.51 8.58
C GLY A 211 -19.26 -36.85 7.10
N GLU A 212 -20.46 -36.72 6.54
CA GLU A 212 -20.64 -36.82 5.09
C GLU A 212 -19.80 -35.75 4.37
N LYS A 213 -19.45 -36.04 3.12
CA LYS A 213 -18.73 -35.08 2.27
C LYS A 213 -19.55 -33.80 2.09
N LEU A 214 -18.98 -32.68 2.50
CA LEU A 214 -19.61 -31.38 2.43
C LEU A 214 -19.31 -30.68 1.09
N THR A 215 -20.29 -29.88 0.68
CA THR A 215 -20.21 -29.03 -0.51
C THR A 215 -20.43 -27.55 -0.16
N ALA A 216 -20.13 -26.65 -1.08
CA ALA A 216 -20.46 -25.24 -0.94
C ALA A 216 -21.97 -24.99 -0.77
N ALA A 217 -22.82 -25.87 -1.35
CA ALA A 217 -24.26 -25.80 -1.19
C ALA A 217 -24.71 -26.11 0.26
N ASP A 218 -24.02 -27.03 0.96
CA ASP A 218 -24.29 -27.33 2.36
C ASP A 218 -23.96 -26.13 3.25
N VAL A 219 -22.87 -25.43 2.97
CA VAL A 219 -22.53 -24.19 3.66
C VAL A 219 -23.54 -23.08 3.37
N LYS A 220 -23.94 -22.91 2.11
CA LYS A 220 -24.93 -21.91 1.70
C LYS A 220 -26.32 -22.16 2.34
N SER A 221 -26.71 -23.41 2.51
CA SER A 221 -27.98 -23.79 3.16
C SER A 221 -27.95 -23.70 4.69
N GLY A 222 -26.78 -23.51 5.30
CA GLY A 222 -26.59 -23.53 6.75
C GLY A 222 -26.53 -24.92 7.38
N LYS A 223 -26.45 -26.00 6.57
CA LYS A 223 -26.28 -27.38 7.04
C LYS A 223 -24.88 -27.56 7.67
N ALA A 224 -23.87 -26.84 7.17
CA ALA A 224 -22.51 -26.88 7.66
C ALA A 224 -21.89 -25.45 7.70
N THR A 225 -20.82 -25.30 8.45
CA THR A 225 -20.03 -24.07 8.44
C THR A 225 -18.94 -24.11 7.37
N LEU A 226 -18.42 -22.94 6.98
CA LEU A 226 -17.25 -22.88 6.09
C LEU A 226 -16.04 -23.59 6.71
N LYS A 227 -15.89 -23.51 8.04
CA LYS A 227 -14.82 -24.20 8.77
C LYS A 227 -14.93 -25.72 8.64
N ASP A 228 -16.14 -26.26 8.69
CA ASP A 228 -16.38 -27.70 8.50
C ASP A 228 -16.01 -28.13 7.08
N LEU A 229 -16.38 -27.37 6.05
CA LEU A 229 -16.02 -27.67 4.68
C LEU A 229 -14.50 -27.64 4.48
N VAL A 230 -13.83 -26.59 4.99
CA VAL A 230 -12.36 -26.44 4.88
C VAL A 230 -11.64 -27.58 5.62
N SER A 231 -12.15 -28.04 6.77
CA SER A 231 -11.54 -29.14 7.53
C SER A 231 -11.55 -30.49 6.81
N GLN A 232 -12.34 -30.64 5.76
CA GLN A 232 -12.38 -31.81 4.89
C GLN A 232 -11.47 -31.74 3.67
N LEU A 233 -10.89 -30.57 3.39
CA LEU A 233 -9.97 -30.40 2.26
C LEU A 233 -8.61 -31.03 2.58
N THR A 234 -8.01 -31.66 1.59
CA THR A 234 -6.61 -32.10 1.69
C THR A 234 -5.65 -30.90 1.62
N VAL A 235 -4.40 -31.13 1.97
CA VAL A 235 -3.35 -30.08 1.84
C VAL A 235 -3.20 -29.65 0.39
N GLU A 236 -3.28 -30.60 -0.56
CA GLU A 236 -3.20 -30.37 -2.00
C GLU A 236 -4.38 -29.53 -2.49
N GLU A 237 -5.62 -29.86 -2.05
CA GLU A 237 -6.80 -29.08 -2.36
C GLU A 237 -6.72 -27.65 -1.80
N MET A 238 -6.24 -27.48 -0.56
CA MET A 238 -6.02 -26.17 0.05
C MET A 238 -4.93 -25.37 -0.70
N ALA A 239 -3.85 -26.03 -1.10
CA ALA A 239 -2.80 -25.41 -1.90
C ALA A 239 -3.34 -24.95 -3.28
N ALA A 240 -4.16 -25.76 -3.93
CA ALA A 240 -4.80 -25.41 -5.20
C ALA A 240 -5.73 -24.20 -5.05
N VAL A 241 -6.48 -24.08 -3.95
CA VAL A 241 -7.30 -22.88 -3.67
C VAL A 241 -6.43 -21.63 -3.53
N CYS A 242 -5.26 -21.75 -2.89
CA CYS A 242 -4.36 -20.61 -2.67
C CYS A 242 -3.62 -20.19 -3.96
N ASN A 243 -3.25 -21.15 -4.79
CA ASN A 243 -2.48 -20.89 -6.02
C ASN A 243 -3.35 -20.67 -7.26
N GLY A 244 -4.59 -21.16 -7.24
CA GLY A 244 -5.42 -21.26 -8.41
C GLY A 244 -4.98 -22.38 -9.36
N THR A 245 -5.61 -22.47 -10.52
CA THR A 245 -5.27 -23.44 -11.57
C THR A 245 -4.22 -22.85 -12.48
N ALA A 246 -3.06 -23.50 -12.58
CA ALA A 246 -1.94 -23.07 -13.40
C ALA A 246 -1.66 -24.01 -14.60
N ASP A 247 -2.46 -25.06 -14.78
CA ASP A 247 -2.24 -26.07 -15.82
C ASP A 247 -2.83 -25.65 -17.17
N GLY A 248 -2.53 -24.42 -17.61
CA GLY A 248 -3.00 -23.93 -18.90
C GLY A 248 -2.60 -24.86 -20.05
N LEU A 249 -3.55 -25.65 -20.52
CA LEU A 249 -3.59 -26.43 -21.79
C LEU A 249 -2.26 -26.95 -22.35
N GLY A 250 -1.30 -27.32 -21.50
CA GLY A 250 -0.04 -27.90 -21.93
C GLY A 250 0.84 -26.99 -22.81
N GLN A 251 0.54 -25.71 -22.88
CA GLN A 251 1.41 -24.73 -23.54
C GLN A 251 2.35 -24.12 -22.49
N GLU A 252 3.41 -24.85 -22.19
CA GLU A 252 4.52 -24.31 -21.42
C GLU A 252 4.99 -22.98 -22.03
N GLY A 253 4.88 -21.91 -21.25
CA GLY A 253 5.54 -20.64 -21.57
C GLY A 253 4.69 -19.52 -22.15
N PHE A 254 3.38 -19.63 -22.25
CA PHE A 254 2.56 -18.48 -22.67
C PHE A 254 2.16 -17.65 -21.45
N ILE A 255 2.91 -16.58 -21.18
CA ILE A 255 2.58 -15.60 -20.15
C ILE A 255 1.15 -15.08 -20.37
N GLY A 256 0.30 -15.22 -19.34
CA GLY A 256 -1.07 -14.74 -19.37
C GLY A 256 -2.07 -15.69 -20.05
N SER A 257 -1.81 -16.98 -20.09
CA SER A 257 -2.73 -17.99 -20.58
C SER A 257 -2.66 -19.25 -19.69
N SER A 258 -3.12 -19.11 -18.44
CA SER A 258 -3.06 -20.17 -17.41
C SER A 258 -4.44 -20.71 -17.01
N SER A 259 -5.53 -20.22 -17.62
CA SER A 259 -6.88 -20.68 -17.31
C SER A 259 -7.23 -21.96 -18.06
N ASP A 260 -7.74 -22.96 -17.35
CA ASP A 260 -8.31 -24.18 -17.94
C ASP A 260 -9.71 -23.94 -18.54
N MET A 261 -10.43 -22.92 -18.04
CA MET A 261 -11.82 -22.68 -18.38
C MET A 261 -12.00 -21.63 -19.47
N ALA A 262 -11.05 -20.72 -19.63
CA ALA A 262 -11.12 -19.65 -20.62
C ALA A 262 -9.76 -19.43 -21.29
N PRO A 263 -9.53 -19.96 -22.47
CA PRO A 263 -8.28 -19.80 -23.18
C PRO A 263 -7.84 -18.35 -23.31
N GLY A 264 -6.56 -18.09 -23.01
CA GLY A 264 -6.00 -16.74 -23.02
C GLY A 264 -6.26 -15.90 -21.76
N ALA A 265 -7.05 -16.39 -20.80
CA ALA A 265 -7.17 -15.73 -19.49
C ALA A 265 -5.92 -15.95 -18.64
N ALA A 266 -5.65 -15.00 -17.73
CA ALA A 266 -4.46 -15.00 -16.90
C ALA A 266 -4.43 -16.17 -15.88
N GLY A 267 -5.59 -16.69 -15.49
CA GLY A 267 -5.71 -17.84 -14.59
C GLY A 267 -7.14 -18.05 -14.10
N ASP A 268 -7.30 -19.08 -13.29
CA ASP A 268 -8.53 -19.42 -12.58
C ASP A 268 -8.25 -19.49 -11.08
N THR A 269 -9.26 -19.21 -10.24
CA THR A 269 -9.07 -19.31 -8.79
C THR A 269 -8.93 -20.77 -8.35
N THR A 270 -9.79 -21.65 -8.86
CA THR A 270 -9.68 -23.11 -8.70
C THR A 270 -10.73 -23.82 -9.55
N SER A 271 -10.35 -24.76 -10.37
CA SER A 271 -11.26 -25.57 -11.18
C SER A 271 -11.49 -26.97 -10.58
N ILE A 272 -10.50 -27.51 -9.87
CA ILE A 272 -10.50 -28.90 -9.40
C ILE A 272 -11.59 -29.23 -8.35
N LEU A 273 -12.12 -28.21 -7.66
CA LEU A 273 -13.11 -28.39 -6.60
C LEU A 273 -14.55 -28.12 -7.05
N LEU A 274 -14.76 -27.83 -8.34
CA LEU A 274 -16.10 -27.49 -8.85
C LEU A 274 -17.04 -28.70 -8.80
N GLU A 275 -16.65 -29.82 -9.39
CA GLU A 275 -17.48 -31.02 -9.48
C GLU A 275 -17.65 -31.70 -8.11
N ASP A 276 -16.56 -31.76 -7.35
CA ASP A 276 -16.48 -32.55 -6.14
C ASP A 276 -17.02 -31.84 -4.90
N ARG A 277 -16.84 -30.51 -4.84
CA ARG A 277 -17.20 -29.68 -3.68
C ARG A 277 -18.20 -28.57 -4.02
N GLY A 278 -18.52 -28.36 -5.28
CA GLY A 278 -19.38 -27.25 -5.73
C GLY A 278 -18.75 -25.89 -5.47
N ILE A 279 -17.41 -25.82 -5.39
CA ILE A 279 -16.68 -24.55 -5.23
C ILE A 279 -16.39 -24.01 -6.62
N TYR A 280 -17.09 -22.92 -6.96
CA TYR A 280 -16.95 -22.29 -8.27
C TYR A 280 -15.58 -21.60 -8.39
N ASN A 281 -14.96 -21.75 -9.57
CA ASN A 281 -13.81 -20.95 -9.92
C ASN A 281 -14.24 -19.58 -10.47
N THR A 282 -13.32 -18.62 -10.38
CA THR A 282 -13.44 -17.29 -10.99
C THR A 282 -12.30 -17.13 -11.99
N ILE A 283 -12.68 -16.81 -13.21
CA ILE A 283 -11.72 -16.56 -14.30
C ILE A 283 -11.11 -15.17 -14.13
N LEU A 284 -9.80 -15.09 -14.19
CA LEU A 284 -9.02 -13.87 -14.07
C LEU A 284 -8.44 -13.52 -15.44
N ALA A 285 -8.93 -12.44 -16.05
CA ALA A 285 -8.46 -11.98 -17.35
C ALA A 285 -7.73 -10.64 -17.24
N ASP A 286 -6.70 -10.43 -18.05
CA ASP A 286 -6.04 -9.13 -18.18
C ASP A 286 -7.02 -8.07 -18.62
N GLY A 287 -7.00 -6.90 -17.97
CA GLY A 287 -8.04 -5.89 -18.08
C GLY A 287 -7.67 -4.50 -18.58
N PRO A 288 -6.44 -3.95 -18.33
CA PRO A 288 -6.18 -2.53 -18.58
C PRO A 288 -6.33 -2.09 -20.04
N ALA A 289 -6.05 -2.98 -21.00
CA ALA A 289 -6.20 -2.74 -22.43
C ALA A 289 -7.44 -3.41 -23.05
N GLY A 290 -8.37 -3.88 -22.20
CA GLY A 290 -9.52 -4.69 -22.58
C GLY A 290 -9.30 -6.17 -22.27
N LEU A 291 -10.37 -6.96 -22.30
CA LEU A 291 -10.31 -8.40 -22.08
C LEU A 291 -9.48 -9.07 -23.18
N ARG A 292 -8.44 -9.76 -22.80
CA ARG A 292 -7.61 -10.54 -23.71
C ARG A 292 -7.88 -12.02 -23.52
N LEU A 293 -8.66 -12.59 -24.43
CA LEU A 293 -8.99 -14.00 -24.50
C LEU A 293 -8.62 -14.55 -25.87
N ILE A 294 -8.44 -15.87 -25.98
CA ILE A 294 -8.29 -16.52 -27.28
C ILE A 294 -9.69 -16.76 -27.85
N PRO A 295 -10.09 -16.09 -28.97
CA PRO A 295 -11.47 -16.12 -29.44
C PRO A 295 -11.86 -17.40 -30.17
N HIS A 296 -10.88 -18.21 -30.58
CA HIS A 296 -11.13 -19.43 -31.34
C HIS A 296 -10.41 -20.61 -30.71
N PHE A 297 -11.15 -21.63 -30.36
CA PHE A 297 -10.63 -22.86 -29.74
C PHE A 297 -11.52 -24.05 -30.12
N VAL A 298 -10.98 -25.26 -30.02
CA VAL A 298 -11.70 -26.53 -30.24
C VAL A 298 -11.90 -27.21 -28.89
N VAL A 299 -13.08 -27.73 -28.70
CA VAL A 299 -13.41 -28.61 -27.56
C VAL A 299 -13.69 -30.04 -28.05
N ASP A 300 -13.37 -31.02 -27.25
CA ASP A 300 -13.76 -32.41 -27.48
C ASP A 300 -15.22 -32.68 -27.06
N ALA A 301 -15.65 -33.95 -27.14
CA ALA A 301 -16.99 -34.36 -26.79
C ALA A 301 -17.34 -34.15 -25.29
N ASP A 302 -16.33 -34.07 -24.43
CA ASP A 302 -16.47 -33.88 -22.98
C ASP A 302 -16.35 -32.39 -22.60
N GLY A 303 -16.22 -31.49 -23.60
CA GLY A 303 -16.10 -30.06 -23.40
C GLY A 303 -14.69 -29.59 -23.05
N LYS A 304 -13.68 -30.46 -23.11
CA LYS A 304 -12.30 -30.11 -22.83
C LYS A 304 -11.69 -29.43 -24.05
N ILE A 305 -10.96 -28.33 -23.82
CA ILE A 305 -10.27 -27.61 -24.87
C ILE A 305 -9.08 -28.41 -25.37
N THR A 306 -9.03 -28.66 -26.69
CA THR A 306 -8.02 -29.51 -27.34
C THR A 306 -7.17 -28.78 -28.38
N GLY A 307 -7.52 -27.53 -28.71
CA GLY A 307 -6.76 -26.72 -29.65
C GLY A 307 -7.09 -25.25 -29.54
N LEU A 308 -6.11 -24.41 -29.86
CA LEU A 308 -6.21 -22.95 -29.90
C LEU A 308 -5.82 -22.45 -31.29
N PHE A 309 -6.45 -21.34 -31.78
CA PHE A 309 -6.20 -20.76 -33.10
C PHE A 309 -5.95 -19.26 -33.01
#